data_97f1d615066dd504abb5d2b581085747
#
_entry.id   97f1d615066dd504abb5d2b581085747
#
_cell.length_a   1.000
_cell.length_b   1.000
_cell.length_c   1.000
_cell.angle_alpha   90.00
_cell.angle_beta   90.00
_cell.angle_gamma   90.00
#
_symmetry.space_group_name_H-M   'P 1'
#
loop_
_entity.id
_entity.type
_entity.pdbx_description
1 polymer ?
#
loop_
_entity_poly.entity_id
_entity_poly.type
_entity_poly.pdbx_seq_one_letter_code
_entity_poly.pdbx_strand_id
1 'polypeptide(L)'
;MMKKFKLIALLLCVAAITAKAQKQCWTINPETNAIEMILSDETIPYSDHIEMSGEMVSFVTRWNIDEQKNFTQERSLVFPMLRTIPNNTHASLMYRMQTDIVSLLGVNGLAPVQLGTKKVSINGALRVVSQYGIGVVNTGAARKRAPSPVVEITYTGFPSTTLPMMCETYEVKNITGRTITVIVPEFVQKAKTDPEKGVDGSYIIQAEIYGNGTFKIEPGKSIEFGAAFQAYREKNEKALTPDVKAEYAKRMAYVKNSIDGSLVLETPEKVIDTEFRFAKIRASESIYRTKGGLMHGPGGESYYAAIWANDQSEYVNPLFPFMGYQIGNESSLNCYKHFARFMND
;
A
#
# COMPACT_ATOMS: atom_id res chain seq x y z
N MET A 1 -57.27 14.46 -0.11
CA MET A 1 -56.11 13.59 -0.38
C MET A 1 -55.09 14.21 -1.31
N MET A 2 -55.47 14.78 -2.46
CA MET A 2 -54.54 15.39 -3.45
C MET A 2 -53.64 16.54 -2.94
N LYS A 3 -54.09 17.39 -1.98
CA LYS A 3 -53.25 18.48 -1.44
C LYS A 3 -52.08 18.01 -0.59
N LYS A 4 -52.24 16.89 0.14
CA LYS A 4 -51.15 16.28 0.93
C LYS A 4 -50.07 15.61 0.05
N PHE A 5 -50.47 15.01 -1.08
CA PHE A 5 -49.55 14.43 -2.05
C PHE A 5 -48.67 15.48 -2.76
N LYS A 6 -49.23 16.64 -3.09
CA LYS A 6 -48.47 17.75 -3.70
C LYS A 6 -47.44 18.34 -2.72
N LEU A 7 -47.79 18.41 -1.43
CA LEU A 7 -46.85 18.91 -0.41
C LEU A 7 -45.68 17.94 -0.15
N ILE A 8 -45.96 16.62 -0.15
CA ILE A 8 -44.91 15.60 0.00
C ILE A 8 -43.98 15.56 -1.22
N ALA A 9 -44.52 15.69 -2.45
CA ALA A 9 -43.73 15.76 -3.65
C ALA A 9 -42.85 17.02 -3.71
N LEU A 10 -43.38 18.17 -3.24
CA LEU A 10 -42.61 19.41 -3.14
C LEU A 10 -41.49 19.33 -2.09
N LEU A 11 -41.75 18.71 -0.92
CA LEU A 11 -40.75 18.46 0.11
C LEU A 11 -39.66 17.51 -0.37
N LEU A 12 -39.99 16.47 -1.14
CA LEU A 12 -39.01 15.55 -1.73
C LEU A 12 -38.17 16.26 -2.82
N CYS A 13 -38.75 17.12 -3.62
CA CYS A 13 -38.00 17.93 -4.60
C CYS A 13 -37.07 18.94 -3.91
N VAL A 14 -37.48 19.59 -2.82
CA VAL A 14 -36.65 20.52 -2.07
C VAL A 14 -35.52 19.78 -1.34
N ALA A 15 -35.78 18.59 -0.80
CA ALA A 15 -34.73 17.73 -0.19
C ALA A 15 -33.72 17.27 -1.24
N ALA A 16 -34.13 16.97 -2.47
CA ALA A 16 -33.23 16.61 -3.56
C ALA A 16 -32.37 17.80 -4.04
N ILE A 17 -32.87 19.05 -3.94
CA ILE A 17 -32.08 20.24 -4.32
C ILE A 17 -31.07 20.63 -3.23
N THR A 18 -31.30 20.24 -1.97
CA THR A 18 -30.39 20.51 -0.86
C THR A 18 -29.37 19.39 -0.63
N ALA A 19 -29.53 18.25 -1.27
CA ALA A 19 -28.50 17.23 -1.29
C ALA A 19 -27.33 17.73 -2.17
N LYS A 20 -26.36 18.44 -1.56
CA LYS A 20 -25.07 18.64 -2.21
C LYS A 20 -24.53 17.25 -2.54
N ALA A 21 -24.44 16.95 -3.83
CA ALA A 21 -23.72 15.74 -4.25
C ALA A 21 -22.36 15.76 -3.57
N GLN A 22 -22.04 14.70 -2.84
CA GLN A 22 -20.74 14.59 -2.22
C GLN A 22 -19.69 14.74 -3.32
N LYS A 23 -18.83 15.76 -3.22
CA LYS A 23 -17.83 16.05 -4.26
C LYS A 23 -16.97 14.80 -4.42
N GLN A 24 -16.95 14.25 -5.63
CA GLN A 24 -16.12 13.09 -5.95
C GLN A 24 -14.67 13.46 -5.69
N CYS A 25 -14.04 12.82 -4.71
CA CYS A 25 -12.63 13.08 -4.36
C CYS A 25 -11.65 12.25 -5.20
N TRP A 26 -12.10 11.13 -5.78
CA TRP A 26 -11.30 10.26 -6.63
C TRP A 26 -11.63 10.46 -8.11
N THR A 27 -10.59 10.45 -8.93
CA THR A 27 -10.66 10.50 -10.39
C THR A 27 -9.84 9.37 -11.00
N ILE A 28 -10.22 8.94 -12.20
CA ILE A 28 -9.46 7.95 -12.97
C ILE A 28 -8.51 8.70 -13.88
N ASN A 29 -7.21 8.38 -13.80
CA ASN A 29 -6.22 8.88 -14.73
C ASN A 29 -6.17 7.95 -15.95
N PRO A 30 -6.58 8.40 -17.16
CA PRO A 30 -6.68 7.52 -18.33
C PRO A 30 -5.32 7.11 -18.90
N GLU A 31 -4.24 7.85 -18.59
CA GLU A 31 -2.90 7.55 -19.09
C GLU A 31 -2.23 6.44 -18.28
N THR A 32 -2.51 6.39 -16.98
CA THR A 32 -1.85 5.48 -16.05
C THR A 32 -2.77 4.38 -15.52
N ASN A 33 -4.08 4.46 -15.78
CA ASN A 33 -5.13 3.63 -15.16
C ASN A 33 -5.12 3.67 -13.62
N ALA A 34 -4.55 4.73 -13.05
CA ALA A 34 -4.56 4.95 -11.61
C ALA A 34 -5.87 5.60 -11.17
N ILE A 35 -6.32 5.30 -9.96
CA ILE A 35 -7.27 6.16 -9.25
C ILE A 35 -6.47 7.21 -8.47
N GLU A 36 -6.88 8.47 -8.58
CA GLU A 36 -6.13 9.61 -8.06
C GLU A 36 -7.02 10.55 -7.24
N MET A 37 -6.51 10.99 -6.11
CA MET A 37 -7.06 12.09 -5.32
C MET A 37 -6.08 13.26 -5.41
N ILE A 38 -6.53 14.36 -6.02
CA ILE A 38 -5.78 15.63 -6.05
C ILE A 38 -6.34 16.50 -4.95
N LEU A 39 -5.48 16.87 -3.99
CA LEU A 39 -5.90 17.64 -2.83
C LEU A 39 -5.94 19.14 -3.15
N SER A 40 -7.03 19.78 -2.75
CA SER A 40 -7.29 21.22 -2.85
C SER A 40 -7.69 21.79 -1.49
N ASP A 41 -7.91 23.09 -1.42
CA ASP A 41 -8.36 23.72 -0.17
C ASP A 41 -9.74 23.26 0.28
N GLU A 42 -10.55 22.73 -0.63
CA GLU A 42 -11.85 22.17 -0.35
C GLU A 42 -11.83 20.66 0.01
N THR A 43 -10.65 20.02 -0.01
CA THR A 43 -10.55 18.60 0.32
C THR A 43 -10.80 18.42 1.81
N ILE A 44 -11.80 17.60 2.15
CA ILE A 44 -12.13 17.22 3.53
C ILE A 44 -11.15 16.14 4.01
N PRO A 45 -10.96 15.97 5.32
CA PRO A 45 -10.22 14.85 5.88
C PRO A 45 -10.71 13.52 5.34
N TYR A 46 -9.79 12.61 5.06
CA TYR A 46 -10.10 11.32 4.44
C TYR A 46 -9.25 10.22 5.07
N SER A 47 -9.87 9.11 5.39
CA SER A 47 -9.19 7.92 5.93
C SER A 47 -9.60 6.69 5.14
N ASP A 48 -8.64 5.84 4.86
CA ASP A 48 -8.89 4.58 4.19
C ASP A 48 -7.80 3.55 4.54
N HIS A 49 -7.98 2.33 4.05
CA HIS A 49 -6.96 1.30 4.10
C HIS A 49 -6.88 0.58 2.76
N ILE A 50 -5.69 0.13 2.42
CA ILE A 50 -5.44 -0.65 1.22
C ILE A 50 -4.56 -1.85 1.57
N GLU A 51 -4.92 -3.00 1.04
CA GLU A 51 -4.09 -4.20 1.06
C GLU A 51 -3.45 -4.40 -0.30
N MET A 52 -2.17 -4.72 -0.30
CA MET A 52 -1.39 -5.11 -1.47
C MET A 52 -0.50 -6.29 -1.10
N SER A 53 -0.40 -7.28 -1.97
CA SER A 53 0.38 -8.48 -1.66
C SER A 53 1.29 -8.90 -2.80
N GLY A 54 2.37 -9.58 -2.43
CA GLY A 54 3.18 -10.43 -3.28
C GLY A 54 3.08 -11.89 -2.81
N GLU A 55 3.88 -12.77 -3.39
CA GLU A 55 3.82 -14.20 -3.07
C GLU A 55 4.22 -14.54 -1.62
N MET A 56 4.98 -13.68 -0.93
CA MET A 56 5.57 -13.98 0.38
C MET A 56 5.26 -12.95 1.46
N VAL A 57 4.56 -11.88 1.11
CA VAL A 57 4.20 -10.80 2.04
C VAL A 57 2.88 -10.20 1.66
N SER A 58 2.07 -9.81 2.64
CA SER A 58 0.98 -8.88 2.48
C SER A 58 1.25 -7.62 3.27
N PHE A 59 0.82 -6.51 2.71
CA PHE A 59 0.98 -5.18 3.26
C PHE A 59 -0.39 -4.51 3.35
N VAL A 60 -0.86 -4.30 4.57
CA VAL A 60 -2.07 -3.51 4.83
C VAL A 60 -1.64 -2.17 5.38
N THR A 61 -1.91 -1.11 4.65
CA THR A 61 -1.70 0.26 5.14
C THR A 61 -3.03 0.93 5.45
N ARG A 62 -3.13 1.43 6.68
CA ARG A 62 -4.15 2.40 7.06
C ARG A 62 -3.55 3.77 6.89
N TRP A 63 -4.19 4.62 6.14
CA TRP A 63 -3.69 5.95 5.86
C TRP A 63 -4.78 7.01 6.07
N ASN A 64 -4.33 8.20 6.33
CA ASN A 64 -5.20 9.33 6.63
C ASN A 64 -4.65 10.62 6.03
N ILE A 65 -5.55 11.47 5.56
CA ILE A 65 -5.32 12.88 5.23
C ILE A 65 -6.06 13.69 6.29
N ASP A 66 -5.32 14.44 7.11
CA ASP A 66 -5.88 15.25 8.18
C ASP A 66 -6.44 16.61 7.68
N GLU A 67 -6.94 17.43 8.60
CA GLU A 67 -7.45 18.78 8.31
C GLU A 67 -6.39 19.71 7.73
N GLN A 68 -5.12 19.49 8.06
CA GLN A 68 -3.96 20.22 7.53
C GLN A 68 -3.44 19.62 6.22
N LYS A 69 -4.13 18.59 5.69
CA LYS A 69 -3.76 17.81 4.50
C LYS A 69 -2.46 17.03 4.65
N ASN A 70 -2.05 16.74 5.88
CA ASN A 70 -0.90 15.88 6.11
C ASN A 70 -1.30 14.42 5.90
N PHE A 71 -0.43 13.68 5.24
CA PHE A 71 -0.55 12.24 5.08
C PHE A 71 0.11 11.54 6.26
N THR A 72 -0.61 10.62 6.86
CA THR A 72 -0.08 9.69 7.85
C THR A 72 -0.42 8.26 7.46
N GLN A 73 0.39 7.30 7.88
CA GLN A 73 0.14 5.89 7.62
C GLN A 73 0.57 5.00 8.77
N GLU A 74 -0.15 3.90 8.94
CA GLU A 74 0.21 2.76 9.77
C GLU A 74 0.37 1.54 8.87
N ARG A 75 1.49 0.82 8.99
CA ARG A 75 1.80 -0.37 8.20
C ARG A 75 1.58 -1.62 9.02
N SER A 76 0.75 -2.52 8.52
CA SER A 76 0.68 -3.91 9.00
C SER A 76 1.32 -4.81 7.95
N LEU A 77 2.36 -5.52 8.36
CA LEU A 77 3.09 -6.47 7.53
C LEU A 77 2.67 -7.88 7.92
N VAL A 78 2.24 -8.66 6.96
CA VAL A 78 1.84 -10.05 7.16
C VAL A 78 2.74 -10.98 6.35
N PHE A 79 3.32 -11.97 7.02
CA PHE A 79 4.23 -12.95 6.42
C PHE A 79 3.60 -14.34 6.51
N PRO A 80 2.91 -14.81 5.44
CA PRO A 80 2.13 -16.05 5.47
C PRO A 80 2.94 -17.30 5.83
N MET A 81 4.24 -17.30 5.53
CA MET A 81 5.14 -18.43 5.80
C MET A 81 5.76 -18.43 7.19
N LEU A 82 5.64 -17.33 7.93
CA LEU A 82 6.12 -17.22 9.31
C LEU A 82 4.95 -17.45 10.26
N ARG A 83 4.81 -18.69 10.74
CA ARG A 83 3.65 -19.12 11.51
C ARG A 83 3.82 -18.83 12.99
N THR A 84 2.77 -18.28 13.62
CA THR A 84 2.76 -17.93 15.04
C THR A 84 2.10 -18.98 15.93
N ILE A 85 1.23 -19.82 15.37
CA ILE A 85 0.65 -21.01 16.01
C ILE A 85 0.52 -22.14 15.01
N PRO A 86 0.59 -23.41 15.46
CA PRO A 86 0.57 -24.58 14.58
C PRO A 86 -0.85 -24.99 14.18
N ASN A 87 -1.71 -24.05 13.79
CA ASN A 87 -3.02 -24.35 13.24
C ASN A 87 -3.09 -24.02 11.73
N ASN A 88 -4.17 -24.42 11.10
CA ASN A 88 -4.34 -24.35 9.65
C ASN A 88 -5.24 -23.19 9.19
N THR A 89 -5.82 -22.43 10.09
CA THR A 89 -6.86 -21.46 9.75
C THR A 89 -6.42 -20.01 9.82
N HIS A 90 -5.44 -19.71 10.65
CA HIS A 90 -4.86 -18.37 10.81
C HIS A 90 -3.50 -18.49 11.48
N ALA A 91 -2.82 -17.42 11.76
CA ALA A 91 -1.55 -17.46 12.47
C ALA A 91 -0.31 -17.22 11.64
N SER A 92 -0.45 -16.44 10.61
CA SER A 92 0.71 -15.79 9.99
C SER A 92 1.29 -14.75 10.94
N LEU A 93 2.60 -14.52 10.87
CA LEU A 93 3.21 -13.41 11.58
C LEU A 93 2.63 -12.10 11.03
N MET A 94 1.98 -11.33 11.88
CA MET A 94 1.57 -9.97 11.60
C MET A 94 2.34 -9.03 12.52
N TYR A 95 2.89 -7.96 11.96
CA TYR A 95 3.63 -6.96 12.71
C TYR A 95 3.31 -5.55 12.23
N ARG A 96 2.94 -4.67 13.16
CA ARG A 96 2.71 -3.25 12.89
C ARG A 96 4.00 -2.48 13.05
N MET A 97 4.48 -1.86 11.98
CA MET A 97 5.71 -1.08 11.98
C MET A 97 5.40 0.39 11.67
N GLN A 98 5.68 1.24 12.66
CA GLN A 98 5.33 2.66 12.62
C GLN A 98 6.54 3.58 12.40
N THR A 99 7.56 3.10 11.71
CA THR A 99 8.74 3.90 11.41
C THR A 99 8.41 4.95 10.36
N ASP A 100 8.50 6.22 10.70
CA ASP A 100 8.41 7.32 9.76
C ASP A 100 9.79 7.61 9.15
N ILE A 101 10.00 7.11 7.93
CA ILE A 101 11.28 7.24 7.21
C ILE A 101 11.58 8.71 6.87
N VAL A 102 10.55 9.50 6.55
CA VAL A 102 10.75 10.91 6.18
C VAL A 102 11.25 11.74 7.37
N SER A 103 10.79 11.44 8.57
CA SER A 103 11.22 12.14 9.78
C SER A 103 12.70 11.92 10.13
N LEU A 104 13.33 10.87 9.58
CA LEU A 104 14.74 10.56 9.76
C LEU A 104 15.66 11.40 8.85
N LEU A 105 15.12 12.04 7.81
CA LEU A 105 15.90 12.83 6.86
C LEU A 105 16.42 14.11 7.48
N GLY A 106 17.58 14.57 7.00
CA GLY A 106 18.08 15.90 7.26
C GLY A 106 17.99 16.77 5.99
N VAL A 107 17.30 17.90 6.05
CA VAL A 107 17.26 18.88 4.96
C VAL A 107 17.92 20.17 5.46
N ASN A 108 19.08 20.53 4.89
CA ASN A 108 19.92 21.62 5.37
C ASN A 108 20.20 21.54 6.89
N GLY A 109 20.39 20.33 7.42
CA GLY A 109 20.68 20.05 8.83
C GLY A 109 19.46 20.05 9.77
N LEU A 110 18.25 20.15 9.24
CA LEU A 110 17.00 20.15 10.03
C LEU A 110 16.07 19.01 9.56
N ALA A 111 15.25 18.49 10.46
CA ALA A 111 14.21 17.53 10.10
C ALA A 111 13.12 18.20 9.23
N PRO A 112 12.63 17.53 8.19
CA PRO A 112 11.54 18.04 7.38
C PRO A 112 10.21 18.01 8.16
N VAL A 113 9.38 19.03 7.94
CA VAL A 113 8.03 19.14 8.50
C VAL A 113 7.04 19.14 7.35
N GLN A 114 6.06 18.25 7.39
CA GLN A 114 5.04 18.16 6.35
C GLN A 114 4.17 19.42 6.31
N LEU A 115 3.92 19.92 5.11
CA LEU A 115 3.12 21.14 4.84
C LEU A 115 1.86 20.84 4.02
N GLY A 116 1.56 19.58 3.86
CA GLY A 116 0.39 19.08 3.17
C GLY A 116 0.72 18.21 1.96
N THR A 117 -0.21 17.32 1.67
CA THR A 117 -0.19 16.41 0.53
C THR A 117 -0.83 17.08 -0.67
N LYS A 118 -0.29 16.83 -1.85
CA LYS A 118 -0.80 17.32 -3.13
C LYS A 118 -1.63 16.28 -3.86
N LYS A 119 -1.20 15.01 -3.74
CA LYS A 119 -1.81 13.94 -4.52
C LYS A 119 -1.61 12.59 -3.83
N VAL A 120 -2.66 11.78 -3.87
CA VAL A 120 -2.61 10.34 -3.59
C VAL A 120 -3.01 9.62 -4.86
N SER A 121 -2.29 8.57 -5.25
CA SER A 121 -2.65 7.73 -6.38
C SER A 121 -2.41 6.26 -6.09
N ILE A 122 -3.27 5.40 -6.64
CA ILE A 122 -3.23 3.95 -6.45
C ILE A 122 -3.28 3.30 -7.84
N ASN A 123 -2.26 2.48 -8.12
CA ASN A 123 -2.19 1.68 -9.34
C ASN A 123 -1.27 0.47 -9.12
N GLY A 124 -1.71 -0.48 -8.27
CA GLY A 124 -0.86 -1.60 -7.84
C GLY A 124 0.26 -1.20 -6.87
N ALA A 125 0.43 0.09 -6.61
CA ALA A 125 1.24 0.70 -5.57
C ALA A 125 0.49 1.90 -5.01
N LEU A 126 0.75 2.27 -3.76
CA LEU A 126 0.26 3.51 -3.15
C LEU A 126 1.33 4.59 -3.33
N ARG A 127 1.00 5.66 -4.04
CA ARG A 127 1.90 6.79 -4.28
C ARG A 127 1.31 8.06 -3.68
N VAL A 128 2.14 8.79 -2.92
CA VAL A 128 1.75 10.03 -2.23
C VAL A 128 2.77 11.12 -2.51
N VAL A 129 2.31 12.27 -2.94
CA VAL A 129 3.15 13.46 -3.20
C VAL A 129 2.84 14.50 -2.14
N SER A 130 3.82 14.85 -1.31
CA SER A 130 3.67 15.82 -0.22
C SER A 130 4.78 16.86 -0.23
N GLN A 131 4.47 18.07 0.23
CA GLN A 131 5.45 19.13 0.40
C GLN A 131 5.91 19.20 1.85
N TYR A 132 7.19 19.48 2.02
CA TYR A 132 7.84 19.63 3.32
C TYR A 132 8.65 20.91 3.37
N GLY A 133 8.57 21.55 4.51
CA GLY A 133 9.41 22.69 4.88
C GLY A 133 10.45 22.29 5.91
N ILE A 134 11.34 23.22 6.22
CA ILE A 134 12.23 23.15 7.37
C ILE A 134 11.92 24.33 8.28
N GLY A 135 11.79 24.10 9.56
CA GLY A 135 11.48 25.15 10.51
C GLY A 135 11.90 24.78 11.92
N VAL A 136 12.36 25.79 12.66
CA VAL A 136 12.50 25.68 14.11
C VAL A 136 11.12 25.89 14.69
N VAL A 137 10.54 24.89 15.34
CA VAL A 137 9.37 25.09 16.20
C VAL A 137 9.87 25.81 17.46
N ASN A 138 9.99 27.15 17.39
CA ASN A 138 10.29 27.96 18.55
C ASN A 138 9.05 28.00 19.46
N THR A 139 9.16 27.39 20.61
CA THR A 139 8.15 27.40 21.69
C THR A 139 8.10 28.69 22.48
N GLY A 140 8.78 29.75 22.02
CA GLY A 140 8.81 31.07 22.65
C GLY A 140 7.97 32.13 21.90
N ALA A 141 7.54 33.19 22.55
CA ALA A 141 6.60 34.24 22.17
C ALA A 141 6.94 35.07 20.90
N ALA A 142 7.83 34.62 20.02
CA ALA A 142 8.15 35.27 18.76
C ALA A 142 7.23 34.78 17.65
N ARG A 143 6.79 35.70 16.77
CA ARG A 143 5.91 35.41 15.61
C ARG A 143 6.35 34.14 14.88
N LYS A 144 5.54 33.07 14.98
CA LYS A 144 5.71 31.82 14.22
C LYS A 144 5.57 32.14 12.72
N ARG A 145 6.68 32.20 12.02
CA ARG A 145 6.62 32.18 10.55
C ARG A 145 6.37 30.73 10.14
N ALA A 146 5.26 30.48 9.43
CA ALA A 146 5.00 29.16 8.85
C ALA A 146 6.21 28.74 8.01
N PRO A 147 6.69 27.49 8.12
CA PRO A 147 7.80 27.01 7.30
C PRO A 147 7.43 27.12 5.82
N SER A 148 8.36 27.61 5.00
CA SER A 148 8.18 27.64 3.55
C SER A 148 8.53 26.28 2.97
N PRO A 149 7.86 25.83 1.89
CA PRO A 149 8.19 24.57 1.22
C PRO A 149 9.62 24.58 0.70
N VAL A 150 10.36 23.51 0.95
CA VAL A 150 11.76 23.32 0.55
C VAL A 150 11.92 22.11 -0.35
N VAL A 151 11.26 21.02 0.00
CA VAL A 151 11.27 19.79 -0.80
C VAL A 151 9.86 19.29 -1.07
N GLU A 152 9.69 18.64 -2.21
CA GLU A 152 8.56 17.77 -2.51
C GLU A 152 9.05 16.34 -2.43
N ILE A 153 8.36 15.51 -1.64
CA ILE A 153 8.68 14.11 -1.48
C ILE A 153 7.58 13.27 -2.10
N THR A 154 7.96 12.41 -3.03
CA THR A 154 7.09 11.36 -3.55
C THR A 154 7.42 10.06 -2.85
N TYR A 155 6.50 9.61 -2.02
CA TYR A 155 6.47 8.28 -1.42
C TYR A 155 5.80 7.30 -2.37
N THR A 156 6.33 6.06 -2.47
CA THR A 156 5.65 4.96 -3.15
C THR A 156 5.84 3.68 -2.36
N GLY A 157 4.74 3.15 -1.82
CA GLY A 157 4.71 1.90 -1.05
C GLY A 157 4.14 0.74 -1.88
N PHE A 158 4.80 -0.42 -1.84
CA PHE A 158 4.41 -1.61 -2.60
C PHE A 158 5.02 -2.88 -1.99
N PRO A 159 4.36 -4.06 -2.13
CA PRO A 159 4.99 -5.33 -1.79
C PRO A 159 5.97 -5.75 -2.89
N SER A 160 7.08 -6.38 -2.52
CA SER A 160 7.87 -7.16 -3.49
C SER A 160 6.99 -8.27 -4.06
N THR A 161 7.13 -8.54 -5.35
CA THR A 161 6.33 -9.57 -6.03
C THR A 161 6.66 -10.98 -5.53
N THR A 162 7.92 -11.25 -5.18
CA THR A 162 8.41 -12.60 -4.88
C THR A 162 9.22 -12.71 -3.58
N LEU A 163 9.62 -11.60 -2.96
CA LEU A 163 10.43 -11.60 -1.74
C LEU A 163 9.55 -11.34 -0.50
N PRO A 164 9.95 -11.82 0.69
CA PRO A 164 9.22 -11.61 1.94
C PRO A 164 9.46 -10.18 2.48
N MET A 165 9.12 -9.17 1.68
CA MET A 165 9.30 -7.77 2.07
C MET A 165 8.30 -6.82 1.41
N MET A 166 7.92 -5.81 2.16
CA MET A 166 7.31 -4.58 1.67
C MET A 166 8.43 -3.57 1.38
N CYS A 167 8.31 -2.84 0.30
CA CYS A 167 9.26 -1.84 -0.16
C CYS A 167 8.65 -0.45 -0.23
N GLU A 168 9.49 0.55 -0.02
CA GLU A 168 9.15 1.95 -0.21
C GLU A 168 10.23 2.64 -1.02
N THR A 169 9.84 3.45 -2.00
CA THR A 169 10.74 4.39 -2.66
C THR A 169 10.38 5.81 -2.29
N TYR A 170 11.39 6.66 -2.21
CA TYR A 170 11.28 8.07 -1.91
C TYR A 170 12.05 8.87 -2.95
N GLU A 171 11.36 9.74 -3.67
CA GLU A 171 11.98 10.76 -4.50
C GLU A 171 11.90 12.09 -3.75
N VAL A 172 13.06 12.70 -3.46
CA VAL A 172 13.17 13.98 -2.77
C VAL A 172 13.59 15.03 -3.78
N LYS A 173 12.66 15.90 -4.18
CA LYS A 173 12.87 16.97 -5.15
C LYS A 173 13.08 18.30 -4.47
N ASN A 174 14.13 19.02 -4.84
CA ASN A 174 14.35 20.40 -4.44
C ASN A 174 13.41 21.34 -5.19
N ILE A 175 12.49 21.99 -4.49
CA ILE A 175 11.55 22.96 -5.05
C ILE A 175 11.91 24.40 -4.77
N THR A 176 13.15 24.67 -4.29
CA THR A 176 13.68 26.01 -4.07
C THR A 176 14.51 26.51 -5.25
N GLY A 177 14.81 27.80 -5.28
CA GLY A 177 15.72 28.42 -6.25
C GLY A 177 17.22 28.31 -5.94
N ARG A 178 17.62 27.50 -4.93
CA ARG A 178 19.02 27.34 -4.51
C ARG A 178 19.34 25.86 -4.25
N THR A 179 20.61 25.49 -4.32
CA THR A 179 21.08 24.17 -3.93
C THR A 179 20.79 23.90 -2.45
N ILE A 180 20.27 22.73 -2.13
CA ILE A 180 20.05 22.25 -0.77
C ILE A 180 20.89 21.01 -0.50
N THR A 181 21.13 20.72 0.78
CA THR A 181 21.76 19.47 1.21
C THR A 181 20.71 18.57 1.83
N VAL A 182 20.61 17.32 1.34
CA VAL A 182 19.75 16.29 1.93
C VAL A 182 20.63 15.16 2.47
N ILE A 183 20.38 14.78 3.71
CA ILE A 183 21.02 13.66 4.38
C ILE A 183 20.00 12.54 4.50
N VAL A 184 20.28 11.41 3.89
CA VAL A 184 19.57 10.15 4.08
C VAL A 184 20.42 9.31 5.04
N PRO A 185 19.98 9.08 6.28
CA PRO A 185 20.81 8.38 7.27
C PRO A 185 20.95 6.90 6.97
N GLU A 186 22.01 6.29 7.46
CA GLU A 186 22.04 4.84 7.69
C GLU A 186 21.03 4.51 8.78
N PHE A 187 20.15 3.56 8.52
CA PHE A 187 19.12 3.18 9.47
C PHE A 187 18.75 1.71 9.34
N VAL A 188 18.82 1.03 10.48
CA VAL A 188 18.34 -0.36 10.64
C VAL A 188 17.61 -0.46 11.97
N GLN A 189 16.33 -0.83 11.91
CA GLN A 189 15.53 -1.13 13.09
C GLN A 189 15.15 -2.61 13.07
N LYS A 190 15.30 -3.30 14.20
CA LYS A 190 14.93 -4.71 14.34
C LYS A 190 14.02 -4.91 15.54
N ALA A 191 13.05 -5.80 15.36
CA ALA A 191 12.25 -6.37 16.42
C ALA A 191 12.38 -7.89 16.37
N LYS A 192 12.35 -8.54 17.53
CA LYS A 192 12.42 -9.99 17.67
C LYS A 192 11.15 -10.48 18.36
N THR A 193 10.54 -11.53 17.81
CA THR A 193 9.39 -12.16 18.45
C THR A 193 9.82 -13.14 19.54
N ASP A 194 8.90 -13.41 20.45
CA ASP A 194 9.05 -14.45 21.47
C ASP A 194 9.17 -15.84 20.77
N PRO A 195 10.22 -16.64 21.08
CA PRO A 195 10.41 -17.95 20.48
C PRO A 195 9.26 -18.94 20.78
N GLU A 196 8.58 -18.78 21.90
CA GLU A 196 7.45 -19.65 22.28
C GLU A 196 6.19 -19.35 21.44
N LYS A 197 6.13 -18.18 20.80
CA LYS A 197 5.03 -17.76 19.95
C LYS A 197 5.28 -18.01 18.46
N GLY A 198 6.33 -18.67 18.11
CA GLY A 198 6.66 -18.99 16.70
C GLY A 198 6.77 -20.49 16.48
N VAL A 199 6.16 -20.99 15.41
CA VAL A 199 6.27 -22.41 15.02
C VAL A 199 7.71 -22.80 14.71
N ASP A 200 8.49 -21.89 14.13
CA ASP A 200 9.89 -22.09 13.79
C ASP A 200 10.83 -21.37 14.79
N GLY A 201 10.34 -21.02 15.99
CA GLY A 201 11.07 -20.21 16.98
C GLY A 201 10.89 -18.72 16.75
N SER A 202 11.94 -17.93 17.09
CA SER A 202 11.89 -16.47 16.93
C SER A 202 11.95 -16.05 15.46
N TYR A 203 11.21 -14.99 15.18
CA TYR A 203 11.29 -14.24 13.91
C TYR A 203 11.92 -12.87 14.17
N ILE A 204 12.69 -12.40 13.21
CA ILE A 204 13.21 -11.03 13.17
C ILE A 204 12.40 -10.24 12.17
N ILE A 205 11.90 -9.09 12.59
CA ILE A 205 11.28 -8.08 11.72
C ILE A 205 12.29 -6.95 11.60
N GLN A 206 12.60 -6.53 10.38
CA GLN A 206 13.62 -5.52 10.09
C GLN A 206 13.12 -4.47 9.14
N ALA A 207 13.32 -3.19 9.51
CA ALA A 207 13.23 -2.04 8.61
C ALA A 207 14.64 -1.52 8.34
N GLU A 208 14.95 -1.19 7.09
CA GLU A 208 16.27 -0.72 6.67
C GLU A 208 16.15 0.28 5.53
N ILE A 209 16.99 1.33 5.56
CA ILE A 209 17.13 2.30 4.47
C ILE A 209 18.26 1.87 3.54
N TYR A 210 18.03 2.00 2.23
CA TYR A 210 18.97 1.74 1.15
C TYR A 210 19.20 3.01 0.32
N GLY A 211 20.44 3.28 -0.04
CA GLY A 211 20.81 4.50 -0.74
C GLY A 211 21.03 5.69 0.20
N ASN A 212 21.49 5.39 1.44
CA ASN A 212 21.90 6.40 2.42
C ASN A 212 23.10 7.23 1.92
N GLY A 213 23.21 8.47 2.40
CA GLY A 213 24.30 9.37 2.03
C GLY A 213 23.95 10.84 2.23
N THR A 214 24.89 11.71 1.87
CA THR A 214 24.72 13.16 1.85
C THR A 214 24.73 13.66 0.41
N PHE A 215 23.66 14.34 0.02
CA PHE A 215 23.40 14.75 -1.35
C PHE A 215 23.23 16.25 -1.44
N LYS A 216 23.91 16.89 -2.43
CA LYS A 216 23.63 18.25 -2.84
C LYS A 216 22.66 18.22 -4.02
N ILE A 217 21.50 18.83 -3.85
CA ILE A 217 20.43 18.82 -4.84
C ILE A 217 20.24 20.24 -5.38
N GLU A 218 20.50 20.40 -6.67
CA GLU A 218 20.29 21.66 -7.39
C GLU A 218 18.79 21.99 -7.52
N PRO A 219 18.40 23.24 -7.81
CA PRO A 219 17.03 23.64 -8.07
C PRO A 219 16.33 22.75 -9.11
N GLY A 220 15.16 22.22 -8.77
CA GLY A 220 14.35 21.36 -9.64
C GLY A 220 14.87 19.94 -9.84
N LYS A 221 16.03 19.57 -9.26
CA LYS A 221 16.56 18.20 -9.31
C LYS A 221 16.09 17.39 -8.13
N SER A 222 16.20 16.06 -8.23
CA SER A 222 15.82 15.11 -7.20
C SER A 222 16.87 14.05 -6.94
N ILE A 223 16.78 13.41 -5.79
CA ILE A 223 17.45 12.15 -5.47
C ILE A 223 16.41 11.09 -5.18
N GLU A 224 16.79 9.83 -5.31
CA GLU A 224 15.97 8.68 -4.94
C GLU A 224 16.69 7.82 -3.90
N PHE A 225 15.95 7.29 -2.94
CA PHE A 225 16.41 6.26 -2.02
C PHE A 225 15.25 5.32 -1.70
N GLY A 226 15.51 4.20 -1.01
CA GLY A 226 14.50 3.22 -0.69
C GLY A 226 14.53 2.78 0.77
N ALA A 227 13.46 2.12 1.18
CA ALA A 227 13.40 1.36 2.42
C ALA A 227 12.74 0.00 2.17
N ALA A 228 13.12 -1.00 2.95
CA ALA A 228 12.46 -2.30 2.94
C ALA A 228 12.12 -2.74 4.37
N PHE A 229 10.98 -3.40 4.49
CA PHE A 229 10.43 -3.96 5.71
C PHE A 229 10.25 -5.45 5.48
N GLN A 230 11.03 -6.27 6.15
CA GLN A 230 11.10 -7.71 5.93
C GLN A 230 11.03 -8.49 7.23
N ALA A 231 10.69 -9.77 7.15
CA ALA A 231 10.85 -10.68 8.28
C ALA A 231 11.43 -12.02 7.85
N TYR A 232 12.15 -12.66 8.76
CA TYR A 232 12.83 -13.90 8.52
C TYR A 232 13.01 -14.71 9.82
N ARG A 233 13.29 -16.02 9.68
CA ARG A 233 13.56 -16.91 10.80
C ARG A 233 14.95 -16.62 11.37
N GLU A 234 15.04 -16.31 12.67
CA GLU A 234 16.31 -15.97 13.31
C GLU A 234 17.35 -17.10 13.18
N LYS A 235 16.92 -18.35 13.30
CA LYS A 235 17.81 -19.50 13.41
C LYS A 235 18.62 -19.79 12.14
N ASN A 236 18.03 -19.64 10.96
CA ASN A 236 18.58 -20.16 9.71
C ASN A 236 18.43 -19.25 8.49
N GLU A 237 17.93 -18.04 8.69
CA GLU A 237 17.75 -17.05 7.62
C GLU A 237 18.46 -15.74 7.98
N LYS A 238 18.68 -14.90 6.99
CA LYS A 238 19.26 -13.56 7.14
C LYS A 238 18.43 -12.55 6.38
N ALA A 239 18.56 -11.29 6.77
CA ALA A 239 18.00 -10.19 5.99
C ALA A 239 18.51 -10.22 4.55
N LEU A 240 17.62 -9.97 3.62
CA LEU A 240 17.92 -9.76 2.21
C LEU A 240 18.30 -8.29 1.99
N THR A 241 19.16 -8.04 1.01
CA THR A 241 19.52 -6.70 0.57
C THR A 241 18.90 -6.45 -0.81
N PRO A 242 17.71 -5.85 -0.88
CA PRO A 242 17.02 -5.63 -2.14
C PRO A 242 17.61 -4.43 -2.91
N ASP A 243 17.56 -4.50 -4.24
CA ASP A 243 17.47 -3.30 -5.06
C ASP A 243 16.01 -2.85 -5.09
N VAL A 244 15.66 -1.88 -4.23
CA VAL A 244 14.28 -1.42 -4.06
C VAL A 244 13.70 -0.85 -5.35
N LYS A 245 14.52 -0.21 -6.18
CA LYS A 245 14.11 0.33 -7.49
C LYS A 245 13.80 -0.80 -8.48
N ALA A 246 14.61 -1.85 -8.49
CA ALA A 246 14.34 -3.02 -9.30
C ALA A 246 13.10 -3.78 -8.83
N GLU A 247 12.84 -3.86 -7.52
CA GLU A 247 11.59 -4.44 -6.99
C GLU A 247 10.35 -3.63 -7.42
N TYR A 248 10.43 -2.29 -7.44
CA TYR A 248 9.36 -1.46 -7.98
C TYR A 248 9.10 -1.73 -9.48
N ALA A 249 10.16 -1.83 -10.26
CA ALA A 249 10.05 -2.16 -11.68
C ALA A 249 9.40 -3.54 -11.91
N LYS A 250 9.75 -4.56 -11.10
CA LYS A 250 9.11 -5.88 -11.14
C LYS A 250 7.63 -5.79 -10.77
N ARG A 251 7.29 -5.01 -9.74
CA ARG A 251 5.89 -4.79 -9.33
C ARG A 251 5.07 -4.17 -10.45
N MET A 252 5.58 -3.14 -11.10
CA MET A 252 4.87 -2.49 -12.21
C MET A 252 4.80 -3.36 -13.46
N ALA A 253 5.82 -4.17 -13.71
CA ALA A 253 5.79 -5.19 -14.77
C ALA A 253 4.72 -6.27 -14.50
N TYR A 254 4.57 -6.69 -13.24
CA TYR A 254 3.50 -7.60 -12.85
C TYR A 254 2.11 -6.99 -13.14
N VAL A 255 1.87 -5.75 -12.71
CA VAL A 255 0.60 -5.05 -12.98
C VAL A 255 0.34 -4.95 -14.48
N LYS A 256 1.33 -4.53 -15.26
CA LYS A 256 1.21 -4.39 -16.72
C LYS A 256 0.96 -5.72 -17.44
N ASN A 257 1.74 -6.74 -17.11
CA ASN A 257 1.72 -8.00 -17.90
C ASN A 257 0.64 -8.96 -17.43
N SER A 258 0.42 -9.08 -16.12
CA SER A 258 -0.50 -10.07 -15.56
C SER A 258 -1.93 -9.52 -15.38
N ILE A 259 -2.07 -8.23 -15.23
CA ILE A 259 -3.37 -7.58 -15.02
C ILE A 259 -3.85 -6.90 -16.30
N ASP A 260 -3.10 -5.93 -16.80
CA ASP A 260 -3.51 -5.16 -17.98
C ASP A 260 -3.41 -5.98 -19.27
N GLY A 261 -2.48 -6.94 -19.31
CA GLY A 261 -2.34 -7.90 -20.43
C GLY A 261 -3.29 -9.10 -20.41
N SER A 262 -4.14 -9.23 -19.37
CA SER A 262 -5.12 -10.31 -19.23
C SER A 262 -6.52 -9.86 -19.68
N LEU A 263 -7.56 -10.60 -19.28
CA LEU A 263 -8.97 -10.29 -19.57
C LEU A 263 -9.29 -8.80 -19.36
N VAL A 264 -9.81 -8.13 -20.38
CA VAL A 264 -10.19 -6.71 -20.36
C VAL A 264 -11.70 -6.57 -20.40
N LEU A 265 -12.26 -5.68 -19.59
CA LEU A 265 -13.65 -5.25 -19.65
C LEU A 265 -13.68 -3.84 -20.27
N GLU A 266 -14.48 -3.69 -21.33
CA GLU A 266 -14.72 -2.40 -21.98
C GLU A 266 -16.20 -2.10 -21.99
N THR A 267 -16.62 -1.09 -21.24
CA THR A 267 -18.01 -0.63 -21.16
C THR A 267 -18.08 0.88 -21.46
N PRO A 268 -19.27 1.44 -21.67
CA PRO A 268 -19.44 2.89 -21.74
C PRO A 268 -19.09 3.61 -20.43
N GLU A 269 -19.05 2.89 -19.29
CA GLU A 269 -18.80 3.44 -17.95
C GLU A 269 -17.39 3.06 -17.45
N LYS A 270 -16.49 4.02 -17.49
CA LYS A 270 -15.07 3.81 -17.13
C LYS A 270 -14.83 3.44 -15.66
N VAL A 271 -15.76 3.77 -14.78
CA VAL A 271 -15.68 3.37 -13.36
C VAL A 271 -15.79 1.85 -13.25
N ILE A 272 -16.72 1.22 -13.99
CA ILE A 272 -16.89 -0.24 -14.01
C ILE A 272 -15.64 -0.93 -14.58
N ASP A 273 -15.09 -0.41 -15.68
CA ASP A 273 -13.85 -0.94 -16.27
C ASP A 273 -12.69 -0.90 -15.27
N THR A 274 -12.58 0.21 -14.54
CA THR A 274 -11.53 0.42 -13.52
C THR A 274 -11.74 -0.48 -12.32
N GLU A 275 -12.96 -0.61 -11.82
CA GLU A 275 -13.31 -1.52 -10.72
C GLU A 275 -12.94 -2.97 -11.08
N PHE A 276 -13.32 -3.43 -12.27
CA PHE A 276 -12.96 -4.77 -12.75
C PHE A 276 -11.44 -4.97 -12.81
N ARG A 277 -10.70 -3.98 -13.29
CA ARG A 277 -9.24 -4.01 -13.31
C ARG A 277 -8.65 -4.15 -11.91
N PHE A 278 -9.13 -3.38 -10.94
CA PHE A 278 -8.68 -3.47 -9.56
C PHE A 278 -9.08 -4.79 -8.88
N ALA A 279 -10.26 -5.33 -9.20
CA ALA A 279 -10.68 -6.65 -8.74
C ALA A 279 -9.71 -7.76 -9.21
N LYS A 280 -9.23 -7.69 -10.46
CA LYS A 280 -8.19 -8.60 -10.95
C LYS A 280 -6.88 -8.48 -10.16
N ILE A 281 -6.45 -7.25 -9.85
CA ILE A 281 -5.26 -7.04 -9.01
C ILE A 281 -5.47 -7.72 -7.66
N ARG A 282 -6.60 -7.46 -6.99
CA ARG A 282 -6.90 -8.04 -5.67
C ARG A 282 -6.92 -9.57 -5.68
N ALA A 283 -7.60 -10.18 -6.64
CA ALA A 283 -7.64 -11.63 -6.77
C ALA A 283 -6.24 -12.23 -7.00
N SER A 284 -5.46 -11.63 -7.88
CA SER A 284 -4.13 -12.14 -8.25
C SER A 284 -3.07 -11.95 -7.17
N GLU A 285 -3.17 -10.91 -6.35
CA GLU A 285 -2.23 -10.63 -5.26
C GLU A 285 -2.38 -11.55 -4.06
N SER A 286 -3.55 -12.13 -3.84
CA SER A 286 -3.82 -12.98 -2.68
C SER A 286 -3.36 -14.44 -2.87
N ILE A 287 -2.43 -14.68 -3.79
CA ILE A 287 -1.83 -16.02 -4.02
C ILE A 287 -0.45 -16.06 -3.36
N TYR A 288 -0.32 -16.90 -2.35
CA TYR A 288 0.90 -17.02 -1.55
C TYR A 288 1.65 -18.31 -1.83
N ARG A 289 2.98 -18.21 -1.85
CA ARG A 289 3.88 -19.37 -1.91
C ARG A 289 3.96 -20.00 -0.53
N THR A 290 3.40 -21.20 -0.39
CA THR A 290 3.35 -21.95 0.87
C THR A 290 4.09 -23.29 0.79
N LYS A 291 4.23 -23.98 1.92
CA LYS A 291 4.76 -25.37 1.95
C LYS A 291 3.88 -26.34 1.14
N GLY A 292 2.61 -26.04 0.98
CA GLY A 292 1.66 -26.83 0.17
C GLY A 292 1.55 -26.38 -1.28
N GLY A 293 2.42 -25.51 -1.76
CA GLY A 293 2.39 -24.91 -3.09
C GLY A 293 1.77 -23.50 -3.09
N LEU A 294 1.44 -23.01 -4.26
CA LEU A 294 0.73 -21.74 -4.40
C LEU A 294 -0.71 -21.89 -3.91
N MET A 295 -1.15 -21.00 -3.06
CA MET A 295 -2.49 -21.00 -2.47
C MET A 295 -3.04 -19.58 -2.39
N HIS A 296 -4.28 -19.42 -2.84
CA HIS A 296 -5.02 -18.18 -2.60
C HIS A 296 -5.45 -18.12 -1.13
N GLY A 297 -5.25 -16.99 -0.48
CA GLY A 297 -5.70 -16.70 0.87
C GLY A 297 -6.75 -15.58 0.89
N PRO A 298 -7.59 -15.49 1.93
CA PRO A 298 -8.69 -14.52 1.98
C PRO A 298 -8.25 -13.07 2.17
N GLY A 299 -7.00 -12.83 2.61
CA GLY A 299 -6.52 -11.50 2.94
C GLY A 299 -6.88 -11.03 4.35
N GLY A 300 -6.67 -9.74 4.63
CA GLY A 300 -6.82 -9.13 5.96
C GLY A 300 -5.59 -9.31 6.84
N GLU A 301 -5.68 -9.04 8.13
CA GLU A 301 -4.53 -9.08 9.05
C GLU A 301 -4.37 -10.43 9.79
N SER A 302 -5.31 -11.38 9.68
CA SER A 302 -5.36 -12.52 10.59
C SER A 302 -5.46 -13.90 9.93
N TYR A 303 -5.96 -14.03 8.71
CA TYR A 303 -6.42 -15.31 8.16
C TYR A 303 -5.62 -15.82 6.95
N TYR A 304 -4.35 -15.48 6.86
CA TYR A 304 -3.51 -15.78 5.69
C TYR A 304 -3.02 -17.22 5.55
N ALA A 305 -3.21 -18.06 6.56
CA ALA A 305 -2.57 -19.37 6.56
C ALA A 305 -3.48 -20.51 6.08
N ALA A 306 -4.66 -20.21 5.55
CA ALA A 306 -5.68 -21.20 5.21
C ALA A 306 -6.22 -21.04 3.80
N ILE A 307 -6.71 -22.14 3.25
CA ILE A 307 -7.55 -22.17 2.05
C ILE A 307 -9.02 -22.15 2.50
N TRP A 308 -9.76 -21.16 2.02
CA TRP A 308 -11.18 -21.02 2.30
C TRP A 308 -12.00 -21.51 1.11
N ALA A 309 -12.88 -22.48 1.35
CA ALA A 309 -13.59 -23.16 0.27
C ALA A 309 -14.46 -22.23 -0.58
N ASN A 310 -15.21 -21.33 0.08
CA ASN A 310 -16.08 -20.37 -0.62
C ASN A 310 -15.28 -19.39 -1.48
N ASP A 311 -14.22 -18.80 -0.91
CA ASP A 311 -13.33 -17.88 -1.61
C ASP A 311 -12.71 -18.52 -2.85
N GLN A 312 -12.37 -19.80 -2.75
CA GLN A 312 -11.83 -20.56 -3.88
C GLN A 312 -12.89 -20.86 -4.93
N SER A 313 -13.98 -21.52 -4.53
CA SER A 313 -14.93 -22.10 -5.48
C SER A 313 -15.88 -21.08 -6.10
N GLU A 314 -16.25 -20.03 -5.36
CA GLU A 314 -17.22 -19.04 -5.80
C GLU A 314 -16.59 -17.83 -6.49
N TYR A 315 -15.36 -17.46 -6.12
CA TYR A 315 -14.74 -16.22 -6.61
C TYR A 315 -13.53 -16.45 -7.51
N VAL A 316 -12.43 -17.00 -6.96
CA VAL A 316 -11.14 -16.93 -7.67
C VAL A 316 -10.90 -18.09 -8.64
N ASN A 317 -11.29 -19.32 -8.31
CA ASN A 317 -11.08 -20.47 -9.20
C ASN A 317 -11.85 -20.34 -10.53
N PRO A 318 -13.09 -19.82 -10.54
CA PRO A 318 -13.77 -19.52 -11.80
C PRO A 318 -13.15 -18.36 -12.59
N LEU A 319 -12.55 -17.37 -11.92
CA LEU A 319 -12.00 -16.17 -12.56
C LEU A 319 -10.65 -16.44 -13.26
N PHE A 320 -9.73 -17.16 -12.62
CA PHE A 320 -8.36 -17.32 -13.11
C PHE A 320 -8.23 -17.93 -14.50
N PRO A 321 -9.05 -18.93 -14.91
CA PRO A 321 -9.02 -19.45 -16.27
C PRO A 321 -9.37 -18.40 -17.34
N PHE A 322 -10.34 -17.51 -17.06
CA PHE A 322 -10.69 -16.43 -17.98
C PHE A 322 -9.60 -15.38 -18.07
N MET A 323 -8.88 -15.13 -17.01
CA MET A 323 -7.72 -14.24 -17.03
C MET A 323 -6.53 -14.82 -17.80
N GLY A 324 -6.45 -16.12 -17.99
CA GLY A 324 -5.25 -16.79 -18.51
C GLY A 324 -4.03 -16.64 -17.60
N TYR A 325 -4.25 -16.40 -16.31
CA TYR A 325 -3.19 -16.16 -15.33
C TYR A 325 -2.65 -17.48 -14.80
N GLN A 326 -1.43 -17.86 -15.24
CA GLN A 326 -0.83 -19.17 -14.96
C GLN A 326 -0.71 -19.48 -13.46
N ILE A 327 -0.28 -18.50 -12.67
CA ILE A 327 -0.12 -18.66 -11.21
C ILE A 327 -1.50 -18.87 -10.54
N GLY A 328 -2.53 -18.18 -11.01
CA GLY A 328 -3.90 -18.37 -10.55
C GLY A 328 -4.43 -19.76 -10.86
N ASN A 329 -4.21 -20.26 -12.10
CA ASN A 329 -4.60 -21.60 -12.49
C ASN A 329 -3.88 -22.68 -11.67
N GLU A 330 -2.58 -22.52 -11.41
CA GLU A 330 -1.81 -23.41 -10.53
C GLU A 330 -2.34 -23.41 -9.10
N SER A 331 -2.66 -22.23 -8.57
CA SER A 331 -3.27 -22.07 -7.24
C SER A 331 -4.62 -22.79 -7.17
N SER A 332 -5.46 -22.67 -8.19
CA SER A 332 -6.77 -23.35 -8.27
C SER A 332 -6.63 -24.87 -8.29
N LEU A 333 -5.74 -25.40 -9.14
CA LEU A 333 -5.46 -26.84 -9.18
C LEU A 333 -4.94 -27.37 -7.86
N ASN A 334 -4.07 -26.60 -7.20
CA ASN A 334 -3.53 -26.97 -5.91
C ASN A 334 -4.60 -26.96 -4.82
N CYS A 335 -5.50 -25.98 -4.85
CA CYS A 335 -6.66 -25.94 -3.98
C CYS A 335 -7.51 -27.22 -4.08
N TYR A 336 -7.88 -27.64 -5.29
CA TYR A 336 -8.65 -28.86 -5.50
C TYR A 336 -7.92 -30.11 -4.98
N LYS A 337 -6.60 -30.22 -5.17
CA LYS A 337 -5.79 -31.31 -4.61
C LYS A 337 -5.85 -31.35 -3.08
N HIS A 338 -5.84 -30.18 -2.43
CA HIS A 338 -5.94 -30.10 -0.98
C HIS A 338 -7.32 -30.47 -0.46
N PHE A 339 -8.39 -30.06 -1.12
CA PHE A 339 -9.76 -30.41 -0.72
C PHE A 339 -10.12 -31.86 -1.04
N ALA A 340 -9.57 -32.45 -2.11
CA ALA A 340 -9.84 -33.85 -2.48
C ALA A 340 -9.55 -34.86 -1.37
N ARG A 341 -8.63 -34.51 -0.44
CA ARG A 341 -8.32 -35.38 0.73
C ARG A 341 -9.48 -35.53 1.71
N PHE A 342 -10.48 -34.67 1.64
CA PHE A 342 -11.63 -34.64 2.54
C PHE A 342 -12.92 -35.06 1.83
N MET A 343 -12.83 -35.44 0.53
CA MET A 343 -13.96 -35.97 -0.21
C MET A 343 -14.09 -37.44 0.11
N ASN A 344 -15.32 -37.88 0.38
CA ASN A 344 -15.66 -39.30 0.51
C ASN A 344 -16.07 -39.82 -0.86
N ASP A 345 -15.75 -41.06 -1.13
CA ASP A 345 -16.19 -41.81 -2.34
C ASP A 345 -17.74 -42.00 -2.34
#